data_946ffa82326d88ad9b5dd4cde474a895
#
_entry.id   946ffa82326d88ad9b5dd4cde474a895
#
_cell.length_a   1.000
_cell.length_b   1.000
_cell.length_c   1.000
_cell.angle_alpha   90.00
_cell.angle_beta   90.00
_cell.angle_gamma   90.00
#
_symmetry.space_group_name_H-M   'P 1'
#
loop_
_entity.id
_entity.type
_entity.pdbx_description
1 polymer ?
#
loop_
_entity_poly.entity_id
_entity_poly.type
_entity_poly.pdbx_seq_one_letter_code
_entity_poly.pdbx_strand_id
1 'polypeptide(L)'
;LDPVYAKNIGVDIDDLYISQPDNGEQGLEITETMVRSGAVDIVIVDSVAALVPKAEIDGEMGDSHVGLQARLMSQALRKLTGAISKSNCVAIFINQLREKVGVMYGNPEVTPGGRALKFYATVRIDVRKGDAIKEGSERIGSRTKAKVVKNKMAPPFREAEFDVLYGKGISRTGELLDLAVKLDIVQKSGAWFSYNGNRLGQGRDNSREFLGNNPEIAGEIESKVKENV
;
A
#
# COMPACT_ATOMS: atom_id res chain seq x y z
N LEU A 1 -8.09 -10.76 -9.42
CA LEU A 1 -7.82 -9.38 -9.85
C LEU A 1 -8.70 -9.04 -11.05
N ASP A 2 -9.40 -7.91 -11.02
CA ASP A 2 -10.16 -7.42 -12.16
C ASP A 2 -9.21 -6.64 -13.10
N PRO A 3 -9.04 -7.06 -14.38
CA PRO A 3 -8.10 -6.42 -15.29
C PRO A 3 -8.49 -4.97 -15.63
N VAL A 4 -9.80 -4.69 -15.72
CA VAL A 4 -10.28 -3.34 -16.04
C VAL A 4 -9.99 -2.39 -14.90
N TYR A 5 -10.24 -2.84 -13.66
CA TYR A 5 -9.91 -2.06 -12.47
C TYR A 5 -8.40 -1.83 -12.35
N ALA A 6 -7.60 -2.87 -12.56
CA ALA A 6 -6.13 -2.77 -12.52
C ALA A 6 -5.61 -1.73 -13.53
N LYS A 7 -6.10 -1.78 -14.76
CA LYS A 7 -5.75 -0.79 -15.80
C LYS A 7 -6.16 0.63 -15.42
N ASN A 8 -7.35 0.80 -14.84
CA ASN A 8 -7.84 2.12 -14.43
C ASN A 8 -7.00 2.77 -13.32
N ILE A 9 -6.37 1.97 -12.46
CA ILE A 9 -5.45 2.46 -11.42
C ILE A 9 -3.99 2.56 -11.88
N GLY A 10 -3.73 2.29 -13.17
CA GLY A 10 -2.43 2.50 -13.81
C GLY A 10 -1.52 1.26 -13.87
N VAL A 11 -2.06 0.06 -13.63
CA VAL A 11 -1.27 -1.18 -13.80
C VAL A 11 -1.19 -1.53 -15.29
N ASP A 12 0.00 -1.81 -15.78
CA ASP A 12 0.20 -2.44 -17.08
C ASP A 12 -0.15 -3.92 -16.97
N ILE A 13 -1.33 -4.28 -17.51
CA ILE A 13 -1.85 -5.64 -17.39
C ILE A 13 -1.20 -6.62 -18.37
N ASP A 14 -0.56 -6.12 -19.43
CA ASP A 14 0.09 -6.95 -20.44
C ASP A 14 1.46 -7.46 -19.92
N ASP A 15 2.10 -6.71 -19.03
CA ASP A 15 3.35 -7.06 -18.36
C ASP A 15 3.16 -7.64 -16.95
N LEU A 16 1.92 -7.87 -16.54
CA LEU A 16 1.61 -8.38 -15.19
C LEU A 16 1.55 -9.90 -15.14
N TYR A 17 2.48 -10.53 -14.42
CA TYR A 17 2.43 -11.95 -14.11
C TYR A 17 1.54 -12.20 -12.89
N ILE A 18 0.52 -13.05 -13.05
CA ILE A 18 -0.41 -13.42 -11.98
C ILE A 18 -0.32 -14.92 -11.75
N SER A 19 -0.21 -15.31 -10.47
CA SER A 19 -0.30 -16.70 -10.03
C SER A 19 -1.35 -16.83 -8.91
N GLN A 20 -2.13 -17.91 -8.98
CA GLN A 20 -3.14 -18.24 -7.98
C GLN A 20 -2.82 -19.62 -7.40
N PRO A 21 -1.96 -19.71 -6.36
CA PRO A 21 -1.56 -20.96 -5.75
C PRO A 21 -2.70 -21.61 -4.95
N ASP A 22 -2.72 -22.93 -4.88
CA ASP A 22 -3.74 -23.70 -4.16
C ASP A 22 -3.55 -23.68 -2.63
N ASN A 23 -2.33 -23.46 -2.16
CA ASN A 23 -1.99 -23.41 -0.73
C ASN A 23 -0.81 -22.47 -0.44
N GLY A 24 -0.56 -22.22 0.83
CA GLY A 24 0.47 -21.31 1.28
C GLY A 24 1.89 -21.73 0.94
N GLU A 25 2.18 -23.03 0.99
CA GLU A 25 3.47 -23.60 0.62
C GLU A 25 3.80 -23.30 -0.84
N GLN A 26 2.86 -23.58 -1.74
CA GLN A 26 3.00 -23.33 -3.17
C GLN A 26 3.17 -21.82 -3.46
N GLY A 27 2.39 -20.95 -2.82
CA GLY A 27 2.51 -19.51 -2.98
C GLY A 27 3.90 -18.98 -2.58
N LEU A 28 4.45 -19.49 -1.50
CA LEU A 28 5.76 -19.08 -1.00
C LEU A 28 6.92 -19.68 -1.83
N GLU A 29 6.75 -20.87 -2.39
CA GLU A 29 7.72 -21.51 -3.33
C GLU A 29 7.76 -20.74 -4.66
N ILE A 30 6.60 -20.35 -5.19
CA ILE A 30 6.52 -19.50 -6.39
C ILE A 30 7.22 -18.16 -6.11
N THR A 31 6.93 -17.53 -4.97
CA THR A 31 7.60 -16.29 -4.55
C THR A 31 9.12 -16.45 -4.50
N GLU A 32 9.62 -17.52 -3.89
CA GLU A 32 11.06 -17.83 -3.83
C GLU A 32 11.66 -18.00 -5.23
N THR A 33 10.98 -18.75 -6.10
CA THR A 33 11.42 -19.00 -7.47
C THR A 33 11.51 -17.71 -8.27
N MET A 34 10.51 -16.83 -8.19
CA MET A 34 10.51 -15.55 -8.86
C MET A 34 11.63 -14.63 -8.38
N VAL A 35 11.84 -14.54 -7.08
CA VAL A 35 12.96 -13.76 -6.50
C VAL A 35 14.31 -14.29 -6.96
N ARG A 36 14.50 -15.63 -7.00
CA ARG A 36 15.76 -16.25 -7.41
C ARG A 36 16.03 -16.17 -8.91
N SER A 37 14.99 -16.06 -9.72
CA SER A 37 15.14 -16.00 -11.19
C SER A 37 15.88 -14.74 -11.65
N GLY A 38 15.79 -13.63 -10.89
CA GLY A 38 16.29 -12.32 -11.29
C GLY A 38 15.52 -11.70 -12.46
N ALA A 39 14.40 -12.30 -12.87
CA ALA A 39 13.59 -11.84 -14.01
C ALA A 39 12.53 -10.81 -13.63
N VAL A 40 12.29 -10.60 -12.32
CA VAL A 40 11.29 -9.66 -11.83
C VAL A 40 11.90 -8.71 -10.81
N ASP A 41 11.52 -7.44 -10.88
CA ASP A 41 11.99 -6.39 -9.96
C ASP A 41 11.13 -6.32 -8.69
N ILE A 42 9.88 -6.78 -8.77
CA ILE A 42 8.94 -6.76 -7.66
C ILE A 42 8.07 -8.01 -7.64
N VAL A 43 7.87 -8.58 -6.45
CA VAL A 43 6.90 -9.64 -6.19
C VAL A 43 5.96 -9.20 -5.08
N ILE A 44 4.66 -9.33 -5.32
CA ILE A 44 3.63 -8.94 -4.36
C ILE A 44 2.84 -10.18 -3.93
N VAL A 45 2.81 -10.45 -2.63
CA VAL A 45 1.99 -11.51 -2.02
C VAL A 45 0.75 -10.87 -1.41
N ASP A 46 -0.39 -11.03 -2.05
CA ASP A 46 -1.69 -10.50 -1.60
C ASP A 46 -2.67 -11.66 -1.35
N SER A 47 -2.86 -12.06 -0.13
CA SER A 47 -2.29 -11.54 1.11
C SER A 47 -1.76 -12.70 1.98
N VAL A 48 -0.95 -12.36 2.98
CA VAL A 48 -0.46 -13.34 3.98
C VAL A 48 -1.61 -14.09 4.65
N ALA A 49 -2.75 -13.43 4.87
CA ALA A 49 -3.94 -14.06 5.46
C ALA A 49 -4.49 -15.24 4.61
N ALA A 50 -4.26 -15.22 3.31
CA ALA A 50 -4.70 -16.25 2.36
C ALA A 50 -3.68 -17.39 2.17
N LEU A 51 -2.49 -17.29 2.75
CA LEU A 51 -1.49 -18.36 2.71
C LEU A 51 -1.85 -19.47 3.71
N VAL A 52 -2.88 -20.25 3.36
CA VAL A 52 -3.36 -21.36 4.19
C VAL A 52 -2.43 -22.55 3.99
N PRO A 53 -1.90 -23.17 5.07
CA PRO A 53 -1.09 -24.38 4.98
C PRO A 53 -1.86 -25.53 4.33
N LYS A 54 -1.19 -26.33 3.50
CA LYS A 54 -1.79 -27.48 2.83
C LYS A 54 -2.44 -28.45 3.83
N ALA A 55 -1.78 -28.71 4.96
CA ALA A 55 -2.32 -29.59 6.00
C ALA A 55 -3.63 -29.07 6.64
N GLU A 56 -3.86 -27.77 6.61
CA GLU A 56 -5.11 -27.17 7.07
C GLU A 56 -6.22 -27.31 6.01
N ILE A 57 -5.87 -27.26 4.72
CA ILE A 57 -6.81 -27.45 3.60
C ILE A 57 -7.25 -28.92 3.51
N ASP A 58 -6.31 -29.85 3.71
CA ASP A 58 -6.57 -31.30 3.64
C ASP A 58 -7.25 -31.84 4.91
N GLY A 59 -7.34 -31.05 6.00
CA GLY A 59 -7.98 -31.43 7.26
C GLY A 59 -9.49 -31.37 7.21
N GLU A 60 -10.15 -31.91 8.24
CA GLU A 60 -11.60 -31.87 8.37
C GLU A 60 -12.08 -30.53 8.96
N MET A 61 -13.35 -30.18 8.69
CA MET A 61 -13.97 -28.99 9.28
C MET A 61 -14.05 -29.14 10.81
N GLY A 62 -13.40 -28.24 11.51
CA GLY A 62 -13.35 -28.24 12.99
C GLY A 62 -12.02 -28.70 13.57
N ASP A 63 -11.11 -29.21 12.74
CA ASP A 63 -9.76 -29.55 13.16
C ASP A 63 -8.98 -28.31 13.65
N SER A 64 -8.20 -28.49 14.72
CA SER A 64 -7.39 -27.43 15.28
C SER A 64 -6.01 -27.38 14.63
N HIS A 65 -5.75 -26.36 13.83
CA HIS A 65 -4.49 -26.15 13.13
C HIS A 65 -3.67 -24.99 13.71
N VAL A 66 -3.68 -24.83 15.03
CA VAL A 66 -3.03 -23.74 15.74
C VAL A 66 -1.56 -23.60 15.38
N GLY A 67 -1.18 -22.45 14.86
CA GLY A 67 0.21 -22.09 14.61
C GLY A 67 0.85 -22.66 13.34
N LEU A 68 0.14 -23.45 12.53
CA LEU A 68 0.70 -23.99 11.27
C LEU A 68 1.12 -22.87 10.32
N GLN A 69 0.27 -21.88 10.09
CA GLN A 69 0.59 -20.73 9.25
C GLN A 69 1.81 -19.95 9.78
N ALA A 70 1.92 -19.76 11.09
CA ALA A 70 3.07 -19.08 11.68
C ALA A 70 4.38 -19.86 11.50
N ARG A 71 4.34 -21.19 11.55
CA ARG A 71 5.49 -22.06 11.28
C ARG A 71 5.89 -22.00 9.81
N LEU A 72 4.93 -22.09 8.90
CA LEU A 72 5.13 -21.95 7.46
C LEU A 72 5.80 -20.62 7.12
N MET A 73 5.25 -19.51 7.62
CA MET A 73 5.82 -18.17 7.42
C MET A 73 7.23 -18.05 7.99
N SER A 74 7.48 -18.60 9.19
CA SER A 74 8.82 -18.58 9.78
C SER A 74 9.85 -19.33 8.96
N GLN A 75 9.47 -20.48 8.39
CA GLN A 75 10.32 -21.30 7.53
C GLN A 75 10.58 -20.59 6.19
N ALA A 76 9.54 -20.13 5.54
CA ALA A 76 9.64 -19.47 4.24
C ALA A 76 10.47 -18.17 4.31
N LEU A 77 10.25 -17.33 5.32
CA LEU A 77 10.98 -16.07 5.46
C LEU A 77 12.49 -16.28 5.73
N ARG A 78 12.89 -17.36 6.38
CA ARG A 78 14.32 -17.71 6.49
C ARG A 78 14.96 -17.98 5.12
N LYS A 79 14.25 -18.67 4.22
CA LYS A 79 14.73 -18.95 2.86
C LYS A 79 14.68 -17.69 2.00
N LEU A 80 13.52 -16.98 2.00
CA LEU A 80 13.29 -15.80 1.20
C LEU A 80 14.26 -14.66 1.52
N THR A 81 14.59 -14.44 2.78
CA THR A 81 15.55 -13.38 3.18
C THR A 81 16.91 -13.62 2.52
N GLY A 82 17.37 -14.86 2.47
CA GLY A 82 18.63 -15.23 1.80
C GLY A 82 18.56 -15.06 0.27
N ALA A 83 17.41 -15.29 -0.35
CA ALA A 83 17.20 -15.09 -1.78
C ALA A 83 17.10 -13.59 -2.12
N ILE A 84 16.28 -12.85 -1.39
CA ILE A 84 16.06 -11.39 -1.59
C ILE A 84 17.38 -10.63 -1.43
N SER A 85 18.18 -10.95 -0.42
CA SER A 85 19.47 -10.27 -0.18
C SER A 85 20.50 -10.41 -1.31
N LYS A 86 20.31 -11.39 -2.19
CA LYS A 86 21.18 -11.67 -3.36
C LYS A 86 20.53 -11.27 -4.69
N SER A 87 19.36 -10.69 -4.65
CA SER A 87 18.60 -10.24 -5.82
C SER A 87 18.37 -8.72 -5.79
N ASN A 88 17.97 -8.15 -6.92
CA ASN A 88 17.50 -6.79 -7.00
C ASN A 88 15.96 -6.69 -6.89
N CYS A 89 15.31 -7.78 -6.44
CA CYS A 89 13.87 -7.87 -6.36
C CYS A 89 13.36 -7.35 -5.01
N VAL A 90 12.30 -6.55 -5.03
CA VAL A 90 11.55 -6.12 -3.86
C VAL A 90 10.39 -7.08 -3.61
N ALA A 91 10.31 -7.66 -2.41
CA ALA A 91 9.18 -8.50 -2.01
C ALA A 91 8.23 -7.71 -1.09
N ILE A 92 6.98 -7.56 -1.51
CA ILE A 92 5.92 -6.90 -0.75
C ILE A 92 4.95 -7.95 -0.25
N PHE A 93 4.72 -7.97 1.07
CA PHE A 93 3.72 -8.80 1.72
C PHE A 93 2.57 -7.92 2.21
N ILE A 94 1.40 -8.08 1.63
CA ILE A 94 0.18 -7.44 2.11
C ILE A 94 -0.39 -8.30 3.24
N ASN A 95 -0.76 -7.67 4.36
CA ASN A 95 -1.36 -8.36 5.48
C ASN A 95 -2.57 -7.61 6.01
N GLN A 96 -3.41 -8.32 6.75
CA GLN A 96 -4.61 -7.78 7.37
C GLN A 96 -4.38 -7.61 8.86
N LEU A 97 -5.13 -6.68 9.46
CA LEU A 97 -5.21 -6.56 10.92
C LEU A 97 -6.44 -7.32 11.42
N ARG A 98 -6.25 -8.03 12.52
CA ARG A 98 -7.31 -8.72 13.26
C ARG A 98 -7.26 -8.24 14.70
N GLU A 99 -8.37 -8.23 15.38
CA GLU A 99 -8.43 -7.94 16.80
C GLU A 99 -8.41 -9.24 17.60
N LYS A 100 -7.54 -9.30 18.59
CA LYS A 100 -7.50 -10.41 19.54
C LYS A 100 -8.52 -10.15 20.63
N VAL A 101 -9.52 -11.01 20.70
CA VAL A 101 -10.57 -10.95 21.74
C VAL A 101 -9.95 -11.17 23.13
N GLY A 102 -10.41 -10.40 24.12
CA GLY A 102 -10.00 -10.56 25.52
C GLY A 102 -8.73 -9.81 25.94
N VAL A 103 -8.18 -8.95 25.09
CA VAL A 103 -7.08 -8.06 25.48
C VAL A 103 -7.66 -6.81 26.16
N MET A 104 -7.58 -6.75 27.50
CA MET A 104 -8.07 -5.61 28.28
C MET A 104 -7.10 -4.43 28.31
N TYR A 105 -5.79 -4.66 28.11
CA TYR A 105 -4.74 -3.65 28.14
C TYR A 105 -3.77 -3.85 26.97
N GLY A 106 -3.28 -2.74 26.39
CA GLY A 106 -2.36 -2.74 25.27
C GLY A 106 -3.06 -2.76 23.91
N ASN A 107 -2.30 -2.98 22.83
CA ASN A 107 -2.86 -3.01 21.47
C ASN A 107 -3.39 -4.42 21.13
N PRO A 108 -4.71 -4.58 20.91
CA PRO A 108 -5.31 -5.86 20.57
C PRO A 108 -5.02 -6.30 19.13
N GLU A 109 -4.49 -5.41 18.29
CA GLU A 109 -4.27 -5.69 16.87
C GLU A 109 -3.17 -6.72 16.63
N VAL A 110 -3.51 -7.75 15.90
CA VAL A 110 -2.61 -8.82 15.48
C VAL A 110 -2.70 -9.04 13.97
N THR A 111 -1.64 -9.62 13.40
CA THR A 111 -1.60 -9.98 11.99
C THR A 111 -1.56 -11.49 11.83
N PRO A 112 -2.28 -12.08 10.84
CA PRO A 112 -2.08 -13.47 10.42
C PRO A 112 -0.62 -13.80 10.07
N GLY A 113 -0.26 -15.07 10.13
CA GLY A 113 1.09 -15.53 9.80
C GLY A 113 2.12 -15.40 10.92
N GLY A 114 1.68 -15.06 12.15
CA GLY A 114 2.54 -14.97 13.34
C GLY A 114 3.43 -13.73 13.37
N ARG A 115 4.56 -13.85 14.08
CA ARG A 115 5.45 -12.70 14.34
C ARG A 115 6.63 -12.59 13.35
N ALA A 116 6.95 -13.64 12.59
CA ALA A 116 8.18 -13.71 11.81
C ALA A 116 8.31 -12.54 10.82
N LEU A 117 7.27 -12.22 10.07
CA LEU A 117 7.29 -11.13 9.09
C LEU A 117 7.62 -9.77 9.73
N LYS A 118 7.17 -9.51 10.96
CA LYS A 118 7.49 -8.26 11.69
C LYS A 118 8.99 -8.10 11.94
N PHE A 119 9.72 -9.20 12.14
CA PHE A 119 11.17 -9.18 12.35
C PHE A 119 11.94 -9.12 11.03
N TYR A 120 11.55 -9.93 10.04
CA TYR A 120 12.25 -10.01 8.76
C TYR A 120 12.06 -8.76 7.89
N ALA A 121 10.89 -8.15 7.88
CA ALA A 121 10.59 -6.97 7.06
C ALA A 121 11.60 -5.83 7.31
N THR A 122 12.12 -5.27 6.22
CA THR A 122 12.99 -4.09 6.22
C THR A 122 12.19 -2.83 6.49
N VAL A 123 11.05 -2.69 5.83
CA VAL A 123 10.10 -1.58 6.00
C VAL A 123 8.73 -2.17 6.35
N ARG A 124 8.02 -1.53 7.26
CA ARG A 124 6.62 -1.85 7.57
C ARG A 124 5.80 -0.57 7.53
N ILE A 125 4.73 -0.62 6.78
CA ILE A 125 3.79 0.49 6.61
C ILE A 125 2.43 0.05 7.15
N ASP A 126 1.87 0.83 8.07
CA ASP A 126 0.50 0.71 8.54
C ASP A 126 -0.37 1.65 7.69
N VAL A 127 -1.38 1.08 7.04
CA VAL A 127 -2.29 1.82 6.16
C VAL A 127 -3.68 1.82 6.78
N ARG A 128 -4.19 3.02 7.07
CA ARG A 128 -5.50 3.23 7.71
C ARG A 128 -6.42 4.04 6.81
N LYS A 129 -7.62 3.52 6.63
CA LYS A 129 -8.69 4.26 5.99
C LYS A 129 -9.26 5.29 6.97
N GLY A 130 -9.32 6.55 6.55
CA GLY A 130 -9.91 7.66 7.29
C GLY A 130 -11.27 8.06 6.74
N ASP A 131 -11.52 9.36 6.73
CA ASP A 131 -12.80 9.96 6.36
C ASP A 131 -13.19 9.67 4.90
N ALA A 132 -14.50 9.62 4.68
CA ALA A 132 -15.04 9.48 3.34
C ALA A 132 -14.93 10.79 2.56
N ILE A 133 -14.46 10.70 1.33
CA ILE A 133 -14.52 11.79 0.36
C ILE A 133 -15.86 11.68 -0.37
N LYS A 134 -16.59 12.79 -0.42
CA LYS A 134 -17.92 12.85 -1.01
C LYS A 134 -17.99 13.93 -2.07
N GLU A 135 -18.73 13.65 -3.12
CA GLU A 135 -19.14 14.62 -4.11
C GLU A 135 -20.68 14.74 -4.04
N GLY A 136 -21.18 15.84 -3.49
CA GLY A 136 -22.57 15.95 -3.08
C GLY A 136 -22.93 14.93 -2.00
N SER A 137 -23.85 14.01 -2.30
CA SER A 137 -24.25 12.91 -1.41
C SER A 137 -23.49 11.61 -1.66
N GLU A 138 -22.79 11.50 -2.78
CA GLU A 138 -22.11 10.29 -3.21
C GLU A 138 -20.72 10.17 -2.59
N ARG A 139 -20.36 8.94 -2.16
CA ARG A 139 -19.03 8.63 -1.66
C ARG A 139 -18.13 8.23 -2.83
N ILE A 140 -17.16 9.07 -3.17
CA ILE A 140 -16.24 8.86 -4.29
C ILE A 140 -14.87 8.31 -3.88
N GLY A 141 -14.57 8.27 -2.59
CA GLY A 141 -13.27 7.82 -2.11
C GLY A 141 -13.12 7.88 -0.60
N SER A 142 -11.89 7.80 -0.14
CA SER A 142 -11.54 7.95 1.27
C SER A 142 -10.17 8.61 1.44
N ARG A 143 -10.04 9.46 2.45
CA ARG A 143 -8.74 9.89 2.97
C ARG A 143 -8.05 8.67 3.57
N THR A 144 -6.80 8.48 3.27
CA THR A 144 -6.01 7.34 3.74
C THR A 144 -4.74 7.85 4.39
N LYS A 145 -4.39 7.25 5.52
CA LYS A 145 -3.15 7.54 6.25
C LYS A 145 -2.23 6.34 6.17
N ALA A 146 -0.99 6.56 5.72
CA ALA A 146 0.09 5.58 5.75
C ALA A 146 1.15 6.02 6.76
N LYS A 147 1.52 5.12 7.67
CA LYS A 147 2.55 5.34 8.69
C LYS A 147 3.64 4.31 8.58
N VAL A 148 4.88 4.75 8.47
CA VAL A 148 6.06 3.88 8.50
C VAL A 148 6.34 3.50 9.94
N VAL A 149 5.90 2.31 10.36
CA VAL A 149 6.05 1.82 11.75
C VAL A 149 7.37 1.10 12.00
N LYS A 150 8.10 0.73 10.95
CA LYS A 150 9.47 0.20 10.99
C LYS A 150 10.20 0.57 9.72
N ASN A 151 11.45 1.00 9.85
CA ASN A 151 12.34 1.24 8.73
C ASN A 151 13.78 0.96 9.16
N LYS A 152 14.48 0.09 8.40
CA LYS A 152 15.90 -0.22 8.61
C LYS A 152 16.82 0.60 7.71
N MET A 153 16.25 1.34 6.73
CA MET A 153 17.00 2.07 5.70
C MET A 153 17.01 3.58 5.95
N ALA A 154 16.04 4.10 6.73
CA ALA A 154 15.87 5.51 7.04
C ALA A 154 15.14 5.68 8.38
N PRO A 155 15.08 6.89 8.97
CA PRO A 155 14.32 7.14 10.19
C PRO A 155 12.84 6.72 10.02
N PRO A 156 12.30 5.90 10.95
CA PRO A 156 10.91 5.47 10.92
C PRO A 156 9.96 6.56 11.40
N PHE A 157 8.67 6.22 11.47
CA PHE A 157 7.56 7.02 12.01
C PHE A 157 7.14 8.23 11.17
N ARG A 158 7.61 8.32 9.93
CA ARG A 158 7.04 9.27 8.97
C ARG A 158 5.63 8.83 8.59
N GLU A 159 4.78 9.82 8.35
CA GLU A 159 3.38 9.63 7.98
C GLU A 159 3.08 10.41 6.70
N ALA A 160 2.21 9.83 5.87
CA ALA A 160 1.66 10.48 4.70
C ALA A 160 0.13 10.30 4.70
N GLU A 161 -0.59 11.32 4.27
CA GLU A 161 -2.04 11.27 4.08
C GLU A 161 -2.35 11.61 2.64
N PHE A 162 -3.18 10.79 2.01
CA PHE A 162 -3.56 10.95 0.61
C PHE A 162 -4.97 10.44 0.37
N ASP A 163 -5.56 10.87 -0.74
CA ASP A 163 -6.88 10.46 -1.15
C ASP A 163 -6.81 9.21 -2.03
N VAL A 164 -7.65 8.22 -1.73
CA VAL A 164 -7.88 7.06 -2.58
C VAL A 164 -9.28 7.20 -3.18
N LEU A 165 -9.34 7.39 -4.50
CA LEU A 165 -10.58 7.55 -5.25
C LEU A 165 -11.01 6.21 -5.84
N TYR A 166 -12.29 5.88 -5.74
CA TYR A 166 -12.82 4.63 -6.27
C TYR A 166 -12.65 4.56 -7.79
N GLY A 167 -12.12 3.45 -8.27
CA GLY A 167 -11.85 3.23 -9.69
C GLY A 167 -10.70 4.03 -10.30
N LYS A 168 -10.07 4.95 -9.54
CA LYS A 168 -8.96 5.79 -10.01
C LYS A 168 -7.67 5.62 -9.19
N GLY A 169 -7.77 5.01 -7.99
CA GLY A 169 -6.62 4.82 -7.11
C GLY A 169 -6.20 6.08 -6.35
N ILE A 170 -4.90 6.23 -6.08
CA ILE A 170 -4.34 7.36 -5.33
C ILE A 170 -4.43 8.65 -6.15
N SER A 171 -4.99 9.71 -5.56
CA SER A 171 -5.12 11.02 -6.19
C SER A 171 -3.81 11.80 -6.13
N ARG A 172 -2.97 11.64 -7.14
CA ARG A 172 -1.68 12.34 -7.24
C ARG A 172 -1.83 13.86 -7.24
N THR A 173 -2.83 14.39 -7.94
CA THR A 173 -3.07 15.84 -8.00
C THR A 173 -3.59 16.41 -6.68
N GLY A 174 -4.36 15.63 -5.90
CA GLY A 174 -4.79 16.03 -4.58
C GLY A 174 -3.64 16.12 -3.59
N GLU A 175 -2.75 15.12 -3.61
CA GLU A 175 -1.53 15.11 -2.79
C GLU A 175 -0.57 16.24 -3.18
N LEU A 176 -0.36 16.44 -4.48
CA LEU A 176 0.46 17.53 -4.99
C LEU A 176 -0.03 18.89 -4.50
N LEU A 177 -1.34 19.15 -4.58
CA LEU A 177 -1.95 20.38 -4.10
C LEU A 177 -1.71 20.57 -2.59
N ASP A 178 -1.93 19.53 -1.78
CA ASP A 178 -1.75 19.59 -0.33
C ASP A 178 -0.30 19.87 0.05
N LEU A 179 0.67 19.22 -0.61
CA LEU A 179 2.09 19.45 -0.41
C LEU A 179 2.53 20.83 -0.86
N ALA A 180 2.04 21.28 -2.02
CA ALA A 180 2.37 22.59 -2.56
C ALA A 180 1.85 23.73 -1.66
N VAL A 181 0.69 23.56 -1.04
CA VAL A 181 0.16 24.51 -0.03
C VAL A 181 1.03 24.47 1.24
N LYS A 182 1.41 23.29 1.71
CA LYS A 182 2.26 23.13 2.91
C LYS A 182 3.66 23.75 2.74
N LEU A 183 4.16 23.79 1.51
CA LEU A 183 5.45 24.38 1.14
C LEU A 183 5.34 25.84 0.66
N ASP A 184 4.16 26.48 0.80
CA ASP A 184 3.88 27.84 0.34
C ASP A 184 4.13 28.08 -1.16
N ILE A 185 4.18 27.02 -1.97
CA ILE A 185 4.30 27.05 -3.44
C ILE A 185 2.95 27.48 -4.05
N VAL A 186 1.87 26.90 -3.53
CA VAL A 186 0.48 27.30 -3.85
C VAL A 186 -0.07 28.09 -2.67
N GLN A 187 -0.55 29.30 -2.95
CA GLN A 187 -1.16 30.16 -1.94
C GLN A 187 -2.62 29.76 -1.72
N LYS A 188 -3.00 29.67 -0.44
CA LYS A 188 -4.39 29.44 -0.04
C LYS A 188 -4.90 30.67 0.70
N SER A 189 -5.92 31.35 0.14
CA SER A 189 -6.59 32.48 0.76
C SER A 189 -8.09 32.17 0.92
N GLY A 190 -8.51 31.90 2.16
CA GLY A 190 -9.85 31.39 2.42
C GLY A 190 -10.11 30.07 1.68
N ALA A 191 -11.13 30.07 0.82
CA ALA A 191 -11.47 28.92 -0.02
C ALA A 191 -10.71 28.89 -1.37
N TRP A 192 -9.92 29.91 -1.71
CA TRP A 192 -9.28 30.04 -3.00
C TRP A 192 -7.83 29.54 -2.96
N PHE A 193 -7.47 28.81 -4.02
CA PHE A 193 -6.10 28.36 -4.27
C PHE A 193 -5.55 29.11 -5.48
N SER A 194 -4.31 29.56 -5.42
CA SER A 194 -3.63 30.27 -6.50
C SER A 194 -2.16 29.90 -6.62
N TYR A 195 -1.67 29.94 -7.85
CA TYR A 195 -0.27 29.67 -8.21
C TYR A 195 0.22 30.74 -9.17
N ASN A 196 1.35 31.39 -8.87
CA ASN A 196 1.91 32.50 -9.66
C ASN A 196 0.88 33.60 -9.97
N GLY A 197 -0.01 33.94 -9.01
CA GLY A 197 -1.05 34.95 -9.19
C GLY A 197 -2.30 34.45 -9.95
N ASN A 198 -2.27 33.27 -10.54
CA ASN A 198 -3.41 32.67 -11.25
C ASN A 198 -4.25 31.81 -10.30
N ARG A 199 -5.58 31.95 -10.38
CA ARG A 199 -6.50 31.13 -9.59
C ARG A 199 -6.55 29.70 -10.15
N LEU A 200 -6.33 28.70 -9.29
CA LEU A 200 -6.49 27.28 -9.61
C LEU A 200 -7.95 26.82 -9.42
N GLY A 201 -8.63 27.35 -8.38
CA GLY A 201 -10.01 26.99 -8.09
C GLY A 201 -10.48 27.45 -6.72
N GLN A 202 -11.80 27.40 -6.53
CA GLN A 202 -12.43 27.58 -5.23
C GLN A 202 -12.70 26.23 -4.59
N GLY A 203 -12.09 25.96 -3.45
CA GLY A 203 -12.12 24.67 -2.78
C GLY A 203 -11.06 23.71 -3.31
N ARG A 204 -10.78 22.70 -2.48
CA ARG A 204 -9.74 21.70 -2.76
C ARG A 204 -10.07 20.84 -4.00
N ASP A 205 -11.34 20.45 -4.14
CA ASP A 205 -11.76 19.54 -5.21
C ASP A 205 -11.67 20.21 -6.60
N ASN A 206 -12.16 21.45 -6.73
CA ASN A 206 -12.05 22.21 -7.98
C ASN A 206 -10.58 22.47 -8.35
N SER A 207 -9.73 22.76 -7.36
CA SER A 207 -8.29 22.99 -7.58
C SER A 207 -7.57 21.71 -7.98
N ARG A 208 -7.92 20.55 -7.40
CA ARG A 208 -7.43 19.23 -7.79
C ARG A 208 -7.82 18.90 -9.23
N GLU A 209 -9.08 19.12 -9.58
CA GLU A 209 -9.58 18.89 -10.93
C GLU A 209 -8.88 19.81 -11.95
N PHE A 210 -8.70 21.09 -11.61
CA PHE A 210 -7.94 22.03 -12.44
C PHE A 210 -6.51 21.49 -12.71
N LEU A 211 -5.79 21.02 -11.70
CA LEU A 211 -4.46 20.44 -11.87
C LEU A 211 -4.49 19.16 -12.73
N GLY A 212 -5.54 18.36 -12.62
CA GLY A 212 -5.74 17.19 -13.47
C GLY A 212 -5.92 17.53 -14.94
N ASN A 213 -6.60 18.63 -15.22
CA ASN A 213 -6.87 19.14 -16.57
C ASN A 213 -5.73 20.02 -17.14
N ASN A 214 -4.75 20.42 -16.32
CA ASN A 214 -3.63 21.26 -16.70
C ASN A 214 -2.29 20.62 -16.28
N PRO A 215 -1.84 19.56 -17.00
CA PRO A 215 -0.66 18.78 -16.62
C PRO A 215 0.64 19.59 -16.63
N GLU A 216 0.74 20.63 -17.44
CA GLU A 216 1.90 21.54 -17.48
C GLU A 216 2.07 22.27 -16.15
N ILE A 217 0.99 22.88 -15.64
CA ILE A 217 0.99 23.59 -14.35
C ILE A 217 1.25 22.59 -13.21
N ALA A 218 0.64 21.42 -13.26
CA ALA A 218 0.88 20.36 -12.29
C ALA A 218 2.35 19.92 -12.29
N GLY A 219 2.97 19.78 -13.44
CA GLY A 219 4.39 19.44 -13.60
C GLY A 219 5.34 20.52 -13.05
N GLU A 220 5.03 21.80 -13.27
CA GLU A 220 5.81 22.90 -12.68
C GLU A 220 5.75 22.88 -11.14
N ILE A 221 4.53 22.72 -10.59
CA ILE A 221 4.33 22.65 -9.15
C ILE A 221 5.05 21.42 -8.58
N GLU A 222 4.96 20.27 -9.25
CA GLU A 222 5.62 19.03 -8.82
C GLU A 222 7.14 19.19 -8.77
N SER A 223 7.72 19.84 -9.76
CA SER A 223 9.17 20.11 -9.79
C SER A 223 9.61 20.95 -8.60
N LYS A 224 8.87 22.04 -8.32
CA LYS A 224 9.14 22.90 -7.15
C LYS A 224 8.94 22.17 -5.82
N VAL A 225 7.92 21.29 -5.72
CA VAL A 225 7.71 20.46 -4.52
C VAL A 225 8.90 19.54 -4.31
N LYS A 226 9.39 18.86 -5.37
CA LYS A 226 10.54 17.96 -5.28
C LYS A 226 11.85 18.64 -4.90
N GLU A 227 12.04 19.90 -5.25
CA GLU A 227 13.20 20.71 -4.86
C GLU A 227 13.19 21.10 -3.37
N ASN A 228 12.03 21.06 -2.72
CA ASN A 228 11.83 21.54 -1.34
C ASN A 228 11.51 20.40 -0.33
N VAL A 229 11.57 19.13 -0.74
CA VAL A 229 11.32 17.94 0.12
C VAL A 229 12.63 17.13 0.38
#